data_72325362f4e1238073b1ddea02879af2
#
_entry.id   72325362f4e1238073b1ddea02879af2
#
_cell.length_a   1.000
_cell.length_b   1.000
_cell.length_c   1.000
_cell.angle_alpha   90.00
_cell.angle_beta   90.00
_cell.angle_gamma   90.00
#
_symmetry.space_group_name_H-M   'P 1'
#
loop_
_entity.id
_entity.type
_entity.pdbx_description
1 polymer ?
#
loop_
_entity_poly.entity_id
_entity_poly.type
_entity_poly.pdbx_seq_one_letter_code
_entity_poly.pdbx_strand_id
1 'polypeptide(L)'
;MKKPSGPAAVLQYADASQTERVTVSRAYLDSYIRRFEERFTQVQFLRQESGFLHNSFEWGYLVYDSVKKNDKQELSRLLTSEKSFRYGVLSESKLRSVKDLVICLISAIVQFAMLDRIVDAELAFTAADVCILLIEESDNVTDALMHAHASLYKLSDFIEAYRQRDYHPLVRQAKDYVYQHAHEPFTVAQLAKELNVSREYLSRTFKSVEGVSLSAFIRSSRIETAQKLLRYSDRSVLEISRYLGFSSQSHFSSAFRSQTGRTPQEYRRDFSEK
;
A
#
# COMPACT_ATOMS: atom_id res chain seq x y z
N MET A 1 -3.20 30.11 -0.42
CA MET A 1 -4.11 29.03 -0.82
C MET A 1 -4.29 28.12 0.38
N LYS A 2 -5.52 27.96 0.92
CA LYS A 2 -5.79 27.07 2.04
C LYS A 2 -5.59 25.61 1.59
N LYS A 3 -4.74 24.83 2.32
CA LYS A 3 -4.67 23.36 2.15
C LYS A 3 -6.09 22.79 2.36
N PRO A 4 -6.55 21.86 1.53
CA PRO A 4 -7.81 21.17 1.79
C PRO A 4 -7.64 20.31 3.04
N SER A 5 -8.33 20.68 4.10
CA SER A 5 -8.39 19.95 5.36
C SER A 5 -9.49 18.90 5.28
N GLY A 6 -9.13 17.65 4.92
CA GLY A 6 -10.07 16.54 5.00
C GLY A 6 -9.46 15.24 4.43
N PRO A 7 -9.83 14.08 4.95
CA PRO A 7 -9.29 12.78 4.51
C PRO A 7 -9.62 12.41 3.05
N ALA A 8 -10.51 13.16 2.38
CA ALA A 8 -10.86 12.92 0.98
C ALA A 8 -9.78 13.36 -0.02
N ALA A 9 -8.79 14.17 0.38
CA ALA A 9 -7.70 14.61 -0.50
C ALA A 9 -6.62 13.55 -0.73
N VAL A 10 -6.66 12.44 -0.01
CA VAL A 10 -5.55 11.49 0.13
C VAL A 10 -5.60 10.32 -0.86
N LEU A 11 -6.70 10.12 -1.58
CA LEU A 11 -6.88 8.92 -2.42
C LEU A 11 -7.34 9.22 -3.86
N GLN A 12 -6.83 10.29 -4.46
CA GLN A 12 -6.89 10.39 -5.91
C GLN A 12 -5.72 9.59 -6.50
N TYR A 13 -5.96 8.30 -6.72
CA TYR A 13 -5.12 7.54 -7.64
C TYR A 13 -5.24 8.19 -9.02
N ALA A 14 -4.10 8.50 -9.64
CA ALA A 14 -4.08 8.97 -11.00
C ALA A 14 -4.87 7.98 -11.87
N ASP A 15 -5.91 8.47 -12.54
CA ASP A 15 -6.61 7.66 -13.53
C ASP A 15 -5.60 7.23 -14.60
N ALA A 16 -5.50 5.94 -14.86
CA ALA A 16 -4.61 5.39 -15.88
C ALA A 16 -4.85 6.01 -17.28
N SER A 17 -6.04 6.62 -17.50
CA SER A 17 -6.35 7.40 -18.70
C SER A 17 -5.62 8.75 -18.77
N GLN A 18 -5.07 9.25 -17.66
CA GLN A 18 -4.31 10.50 -17.57
C GLN A 18 -2.78 10.28 -17.58
N THR A 19 -2.32 9.04 -17.78
CA THR A 19 -0.89 8.77 -17.92
C THR A 19 -0.42 9.37 -19.24
N GLU A 20 0.22 10.53 -19.21
CA GLU A 20 0.93 11.08 -20.35
C GLU A 20 1.97 10.05 -20.83
N ARG A 21 1.86 9.61 -22.07
CA ARG A 21 2.90 8.78 -22.69
C ARG A 21 4.13 9.66 -22.93
N VAL A 22 5.05 9.64 -21.99
CA VAL A 22 6.31 10.37 -22.11
C VAL A 22 7.20 9.62 -23.10
N THR A 23 7.46 10.22 -24.25
CA THR A 23 8.46 9.72 -25.21
C THR A 23 9.76 10.51 -25.01
N VAL A 24 10.81 9.82 -24.58
CA VAL A 24 12.13 10.41 -24.39
C VAL A 24 12.81 10.54 -25.73
N SER A 25 13.07 11.80 -26.20
CA SER A 25 13.83 12.02 -27.43
C SER A 25 15.31 11.66 -27.23
N ARG A 26 15.99 11.25 -28.32
CA ARG A 26 17.42 10.93 -28.28
C ARG A 26 18.25 12.14 -27.82
N ALA A 27 17.93 13.33 -28.29
CA ALA A 27 18.64 14.56 -27.90
C ALA A 27 18.48 14.86 -26.39
N TYR A 28 17.28 14.59 -25.81
CA TYR A 28 17.08 14.72 -24.37
C TYR A 28 17.92 13.70 -23.61
N LEU A 29 17.92 12.43 -24.06
CA LEU A 29 18.71 11.37 -23.43
C LEU A 29 20.21 11.68 -23.45
N ASP A 30 20.76 12.12 -24.59
CA ASP A 30 22.16 12.51 -24.71
C ASP A 30 22.52 13.70 -23.80
N SER A 31 21.63 14.67 -23.67
CA SER A 31 21.78 15.79 -22.73
C SER A 31 21.74 15.35 -21.28
N TYR A 32 20.84 14.42 -20.94
CA TYR A 32 20.71 13.87 -19.60
C TYR A 32 21.96 13.08 -19.22
N ILE A 33 22.47 12.21 -20.11
CA ILE A 33 23.66 11.39 -19.87
C ILE A 33 24.87 12.28 -19.55
N ARG A 34 25.12 13.35 -20.35
CA ARG A 34 26.21 14.27 -20.04
C ARG A 34 26.08 14.92 -18.67
N ARG A 35 24.89 15.43 -18.32
CA ARG A 35 24.65 16.01 -16.99
C ARG A 35 24.79 15.00 -15.86
N PHE A 36 24.41 13.75 -16.12
CA PHE A 36 24.57 12.66 -15.15
C PHE A 36 26.06 12.39 -14.90
N GLU A 37 26.87 12.26 -15.94
CA GLU A 37 28.32 11.99 -15.83
C GLU A 37 29.04 13.11 -15.08
N GLU A 38 28.74 14.37 -15.41
CA GLU A 38 29.28 15.52 -14.71
C GLU A 38 28.92 15.53 -13.22
N ARG A 39 27.64 15.33 -12.92
CA ARG A 39 27.15 15.28 -11.54
C ARG A 39 27.70 14.08 -10.78
N PHE A 40 27.77 12.93 -11.42
CA PHE A 40 28.32 11.71 -10.83
C PHE A 40 29.78 11.91 -10.41
N THR A 41 30.58 12.47 -11.28
CA THR A 41 32.00 12.79 -11.00
C THR A 41 32.13 13.80 -9.84
N GLN A 42 31.33 14.86 -9.86
CA GLN A 42 31.33 15.83 -8.75
C GLN A 42 30.95 15.20 -7.40
N VAL A 43 29.90 14.38 -7.38
CA VAL A 43 29.45 13.72 -6.17
C VAL A 43 30.48 12.71 -5.67
N GLN A 44 31.13 11.95 -6.57
CA GLN A 44 32.21 11.05 -6.19
C GLN A 44 33.37 11.79 -5.54
N PHE A 45 33.81 12.91 -6.14
CA PHE A 45 34.89 13.73 -5.61
C PHE A 45 34.54 14.27 -4.20
N LEU A 46 33.37 14.86 -4.04
CA LEU A 46 32.92 15.38 -2.73
C LEU A 46 32.83 14.30 -1.65
N ARG A 47 32.48 13.09 -2.04
CA ARG A 47 32.44 11.93 -1.11
C ARG A 47 33.83 11.49 -0.69
N GLN A 48 34.78 11.46 -1.63
CA GLN A 48 36.17 11.14 -1.32
C GLN A 48 36.78 12.18 -0.36
N GLU A 49 36.54 13.45 -0.62
CA GLU A 49 36.99 14.56 0.23
C GLU A 49 36.38 14.52 1.63
N SER A 50 35.08 14.24 1.73
CA SER A 50 34.36 14.24 3.02
C SER A 50 34.49 12.92 3.79
N GLY A 51 35.01 11.86 3.19
CA GLY A 51 35.03 10.51 3.76
C GLY A 51 33.61 9.93 3.99
N PHE A 52 32.61 10.50 3.29
CA PHE A 52 31.22 10.07 3.43
C PHE A 52 30.99 8.70 2.79
N LEU A 53 30.47 7.76 3.59
CA LEU A 53 29.99 6.46 3.13
C LEU A 53 28.50 6.32 3.39
N HIS A 54 27.77 5.84 2.40
CA HIS A 54 26.37 5.45 2.58
C HIS A 54 26.24 4.30 3.59
N ASN A 55 25.04 4.12 4.13
CA ASN A 55 24.74 2.87 4.82
C ASN A 55 25.00 1.70 3.88
N SER A 56 25.63 0.65 4.40
CA SER A 56 25.85 -0.56 3.61
C SER A 56 24.50 -1.22 3.25
N PHE A 57 24.48 -1.95 2.16
CA PHE A 57 23.35 -2.81 1.81
C PHE A 57 22.98 -3.75 2.98
N GLU A 58 23.98 -4.23 3.71
CA GLU A 58 23.80 -5.08 4.91
C GLU A 58 22.94 -4.40 5.98
N TRP A 59 23.10 -3.09 6.21
CA TRP A 59 22.28 -2.37 7.17
C TRP A 59 20.80 -2.35 6.73
N GLY A 60 20.52 -2.03 5.49
CA GLY A 60 19.17 -2.07 4.94
C GLY A 60 18.54 -3.46 5.03
N TYR A 61 19.34 -4.50 4.75
CA TYR A 61 18.91 -5.89 4.89
C TYR A 61 18.64 -6.27 6.35
N LEU A 62 19.47 -5.85 7.31
CA LEU A 62 19.24 -6.08 8.74
C LEU A 62 17.95 -5.41 9.23
N VAL A 63 17.66 -4.18 8.78
CA VAL A 63 16.37 -3.52 9.06
C VAL A 63 15.21 -4.35 8.50
N TYR A 64 15.31 -4.80 7.24
CA TYR A 64 14.30 -5.67 6.65
C TYR A 64 14.13 -6.98 7.42
N ASP A 65 15.21 -7.65 7.77
CA ASP A 65 15.19 -8.93 8.52
C ASP A 65 14.53 -8.76 9.90
N SER A 66 14.81 -7.66 10.60
CA SER A 66 14.18 -7.31 11.85
C SER A 66 12.68 -7.05 11.70
N VAL A 67 12.28 -6.32 10.65
CA VAL A 67 10.87 -6.10 10.29
C VAL A 67 10.20 -7.43 9.96
N LYS A 68 10.85 -8.26 9.15
CA LYS A 68 10.37 -9.59 8.76
C LYS A 68 10.17 -10.53 9.96
N LYS A 69 11.04 -10.50 10.93
CA LYS A 69 11.01 -11.36 12.13
C LYS A 69 10.14 -10.79 13.26
N ASN A 70 9.61 -9.59 13.10
CA ASN A 70 8.95 -8.81 14.15
C ASN A 70 9.86 -8.59 15.38
N ASP A 71 11.17 -8.49 15.15
CA ASP A 71 12.16 -8.22 16.20
C ASP A 71 12.27 -6.71 16.46
N LYS A 72 11.38 -6.22 17.33
CA LYS A 72 11.29 -4.80 17.67
C LYS A 72 12.50 -4.31 18.48
N GLN A 73 13.20 -5.19 19.19
CA GLN A 73 14.39 -4.80 19.94
C GLN A 73 15.55 -4.54 18.98
N GLU A 74 15.80 -5.47 18.07
CA GLU A 74 16.85 -5.28 17.06
C GLU A 74 16.52 -4.11 16.13
N LEU A 75 15.26 -3.98 15.71
CA LEU A 75 14.81 -2.83 14.92
C LEU A 75 15.09 -1.51 15.63
N SER A 76 14.73 -1.40 16.92
CA SER A 76 15.04 -0.22 17.73
C SER A 76 16.55 0.06 17.77
N ARG A 77 17.36 -0.96 18.03
CA ARG A 77 18.82 -0.85 18.08
C ARG A 77 19.40 -0.33 16.77
N LEU A 78 18.93 -0.86 15.63
CA LEU A 78 19.38 -0.45 14.29
C LEU A 78 19.01 1.00 13.99
N LEU A 79 17.80 1.42 14.38
CA LEU A 79 17.28 2.75 14.09
C LEU A 79 17.82 3.85 15.02
N THR A 80 18.25 3.52 16.23
CA THR A 80 18.77 4.49 17.22
C THR A 80 20.29 4.52 17.31
N SER A 81 21.01 3.62 16.62
CA SER A 81 22.47 3.60 16.64
C SER A 81 23.06 4.85 15.98
N GLU A 82 24.22 5.33 16.43
CA GLU A 82 24.94 6.47 15.81
C GLU A 82 25.27 6.26 14.31
N LYS A 83 25.22 5.01 13.86
CA LYS A 83 25.41 4.63 12.44
C LYS A 83 24.10 4.56 11.67
N SER A 84 22.96 4.83 12.32
CA SER A 84 21.64 4.47 11.82
C SER A 84 21.22 5.26 10.60
N PHE A 85 21.49 6.39 10.31
CA PHE A 85 21.02 7.10 9.12
C PHE A 85 22.11 7.99 8.53
N ARG A 86 23.04 7.38 7.80
CA ARG A 86 23.96 8.15 6.97
C ARG A 86 23.29 8.45 5.64
N TYR A 87 22.83 9.66 5.47
CA TYR A 87 22.15 10.09 4.26
C TYR A 87 22.98 11.15 3.51
N GLY A 88 23.02 10.98 2.19
CA GLY A 88 23.56 12.03 1.30
C GLY A 88 22.60 13.21 1.23
N VAL A 89 23.13 14.36 0.84
CA VAL A 89 22.31 15.52 0.52
C VAL A 89 21.74 15.33 -0.89
N LEU A 90 20.44 15.11 -0.99
CA LEU A 90 19.73 14.88 -2.25
C LEU A 90 18.99 16.14 -2.74
N SER A 91 18.81 17.12 -1.83
CA SER A 91 18.09 18.35 -2.08
C SER A 91 18.70 19.49 -1.25
N GLU A 92 18.48 20.73 -1.65
CA GLU A 92 18.82 21.92 -0.84
C GLU A 92 18.06 21.92 0.50
N SER A 93 16.86 21.37 0.52
CA SER A 93 16.08 21.17 1.75
C SER A 93 16.52 19.90 2.47
N LYS A 94 17.01 20.04 3.70
CA LYS A 94 17.34 18.91 4.56
C LYS A 94 16.13 18.01 4.82
N LEU A 95 14.95 18.60 5.05
CA LEU A 95 13.71 17.86 5.23
C LEU A 95 13.38 17.04 3.98
N ARG A 96 13.48 17.62 2.77
CA ARG A 96 13.21 16.90 1.52
C ARG A 96 14.20 15.74 1.35
N SER A 97 15.49 15.97 1.58
CA SER A 97 16.49 14.90 1.51
C SER A 97 16.18 13.73 2.45
N VAL A 98 15.74 14.02 3.67
CA VAL A 98 15.36 12.98 4.65
C VAL A 98 14.10 12.24 4.20
N LYS A 99 13.06 12.96 3.75
CA LYS A 99 11.84 12.33 3.23
C LYS A 99 12.15 11.37 2.07
N ASP A 100 12.91 11.81 1.08
CA ASP A 100 13.28 10.98 -0.07
C ASP A 100 13.97 9.68 0.35
N LEU A 101 14.88 9.75 1.33
CA LEU A 101 15.63 8.59 1.78
C LEU A 101 14.81 7.61 2.61
N VAL A 102 13.95 8.10 3.51
CA VAL A 102 13.08 7.22 4.29
C VAL A 102 11.98 6.59 3.44
N ILE A 103 11.49 7.29 2.41
CA ILE A 103 10.57 6.74 1.41
C ILE A 103 11.26 5.61 0.63
N CYS A 104 12.51 5.82 0.18
CA CYS A 104 13.30 4.76 -0.47
C CYS A 104 13.49 3.54 0.43
N LEU A 105 13.75 3.74 1.73
CA LEU A 105 13.88 2.65 2.69
C LEU A 105 12.58 1.86 2.86
N ILE A 106 11.44 2.54 3.05
CA ILE A 106 10.12 1.89 3.15
C ILE A 106 9.83 1.09 1.89
N SER A 107 10.05 1.69 0.71
CA SER A 107 9.83 1.03 -0.58
C SER A 107 10.70 -0.22 -0.74
N ALA A 108 11.98 -0.17 -0.36
CA ALA A 108 12.88 -1.32 -0.42
C ALA A 108 12.43 -2.46 0.51
N ILE A 109 12.02 -2.15 1.74
CA ILE A 109 11.55 -3.16 2.70
C ILE A 109 10.29 -3.86 2.20
N VAL A 110 9.34 -3.10 1.66
CA VAL A 110 8.11 -3.66 1.08
C VAL A 110 8.42 -4.53 -0.13
N GLN A 111 9.35 -4.11 -1.00
CA GLN A 111 9.79 -4.91 -2.15
C GLN A 111 10.46 -6.23 -1.72
N PHE A 112 11.31 -6.21 -0.69
CA PHE A 112 11.89 -7.44 -0.14
C PHE A 112 10.82 -8.37 0.44
N ALA A 113 9.82 -7.85 1.14
CA ALA A 113 8.71 -8.64 1.66
C ALA A 113 7.87 -9.31 0.56
N MET A 114 7.69 -8.62 -0.59
CA MET A 114 7.04 -9.20 -1.78
C MET A 114 7.92 -10.26 -2.46
N LEU A 115 9.22 -10.02 -2.61
CA LEU A 115 10.17 -10.98 -3.19
C LEU A 115 10.23 -12.27 -2.36
N ASP A 116 10.21 -12.15 -1.05
CA ASP A 116 10.14 -13.29 -0.12
C ASP A 116 8.74 -13.93 -0.06
N ARG A 117 7.77 -13.42 -0.83
CA ARG A 117 6.38 -13.90 -0.87
C ARG A 117 5.71 -13.95 0.51
N ILE A 118 6.08 -13.05 1.39
CA ILE A 118 5.55 -12.98 2.76
C ILE A 118 4.20 -12.27 2.77
N VAL A 119 4.00 -11.28 1.90
CA VAL A 119 2.82 -10.42 1.83
C VAL A 119 2.33 -10.36 0.39
N ASP A 120 1.02 -10.24 0.20
CA ASP A 120 0.42 -9.94 -1.10
C ASP A 120 0.86 -8.57 -1.63
N ALA A 121 1.08 -8.47 -2.95
CA ALA A 121 1.64 -7.28 -3.58
C ALA A 121 0.74 -6.05 -3.39
N GLU A 122 -0.56 -6.14 -3.65
CA GLU A 122 -1.49 -5.00 -3.54
C GLU A 122 -1.60 -4.50 -2.09
N LEU A 123 -1.61 -5.42 -1.16
CA LEU A 123 -1.68 -5.10 0.25
C LEU A 123 -0.37 -4.48 0.75
N ALA A 124 0.76 -4.98 0.25
CA ALA A 124 2.09 -4.45 0.54
C ALA A 124 2.25 -3.03 -0.02
N PHE A 125 1.83 -2.76 -1.26
CA PHE A 125 1.83 -1.43 -1.84
C PHE A 125 0.91 -0.48 -1.07
N THR A 126 -0.32 -0.92 -0.72
CA THR A 126 -1.23 -0.10 0.08
C THR A 126 -0.61 0.29 1.44
N ALA A 127 0.10 -0.64 2.09
CA ALA A 127 0.79 -0.35 3.35
C ALA A 127 1.94 0.66 3.15
N ALA A 128 2.71 0.52 2.05
CA ALA A 128 3.77 1.46 1.69
C ALA A 128 3.20 2.86 1.41
N ASP A 129 2.13 2.97 0.64
CA ASP A 129 1.47 4.24 0.30
C ASP A 129 1.06 5.00 1.57
N VAL A 130 0.43 4.31 2.53
CA VAL A 130 0.05 4.92 3.81
C VAL A 130 1.27 5.41 4.58
N CYS A 131 2.36 4.63 4.63
CA CYS A 131 3.60 5.06 5.28
C CYS A 131 4.19 6.31 4.60
N ILE A 132 4.21 6.33 3.27
CA ILE A 132 4.73 7.46 2.48
C ILE A 132 3.90 8.72 2.72
N LEU A 133 2.56 8.61 2.70
CA LEU A 133 1.68 9.73 2.97
C LEU A 133 1.93 10.35 4.36
N LEU A 134 2.08 9.53 5.40
CA LEU A 134 2.40 10.00 6.74
C LEU A 134 3.78 10.69 6.82
N ILE A 135 4.78 10.17 6.09
CA ILE A 135 6.10 10.80 5.99
C ILE A 135 5.99 12.16 5.28
N GLU A 136 5.19 12.26 4.21
CA GLU A 136 4.99 13.52 3.47
C GLU A 136 4.25 14.60 4.29
N GLU A 137 3.44 14.22 5.26
CA GLU A 137 2.78 15.15 6.20
C GLU A 137 3.76 15.82 7.17
N SER A 138 5.01 15.33 7.30
CA SER A 138 5.99 15.85 8.25
C SER A 138 6.43 17.28 7.89
N ASP A 139 6.49 18.17 8.87
CA ASP A 139 6.89 19.56 8.70
C ASP A 139 8.37 19.82 9.05
N ASN A 140 9.03 18.85 9.69
CA ASN A 140 10.46 18.93 10.06
C ASN A 140 11.13 17.55 10.01
N VAL A 141 12.48 17.55 10.11
CA VAL A 141 13.29 16.32 10.00
C VAL A 141 12.98 15.33 11.12
N THR A 142 12.75 15.79 12.33
CA THR A 142 12.47 14.92 13.48
C THR A 142 11.15 14.18 13.28
N ASP A 143 10.10 14.87 12.83
CA ASP A 143 8.81 14.26 12.53
C ASP A 143 8.92 13.24 11.41
N ALA A 144 9.66 13.56 10.33
CA ALA A 144 9.88 12.63 9.23
C ALA A 144 10.57 11.34 9.69
N LEU A 145 11.56 11.44 10.58
CA LEU A 145 12.23 10.27 11.15
C LEU A 145 11.31 9.51 12.11
N MET A 146 10.51 10.21 12.93
CA MET A 146 9.54 9.55 13.81
C MET A 146 8.47 8.80 13.01
N HIS A 147 7.93 9.39 11.94
CA HIS A 147 6.98 8.72 11.05
C HIS A 147 7.63 7.50 10.36
N ALA A 148 8.88 7.62 9.91
CA ALA A 148 9.60 6.48 9.33
C ALA A 148 9.78 5.34 10.33
N HIS A 149 10.21 5.63 11.56
CA HIS A 149 10.35 4.63 12.62
C HIS A 149 9.00 3.97 12.94
N ALA A 150 7.95 4.76 13.17
CA ALA A 150 6.61 4.25 13.43
C ALA A 150 6.08 3.38 12.26
N SER A 151 6.37 3.76 11.02
CA SER A 151 6.03 3.00 9.82
C SER A 151 6.71 1.63 9.80
N LEU A 152 7.99 1.55 10.13
CA LEU A 152 8.73 0.28 10.21
C LEU A 152 8.18 -0.66 11.28
N TYR A 153 7.82 -0.13 12.46
CA TYR A 153 7.15 -0.90 13.51
C TYR A 153 5.79 -1.42 13.03
N LYS A 154 5.00 -0.56 12.35
CA LYS A 154 3.68 -0.98 11.84
C LYS A 154 3.79 -1.98 10.69
N LEU A 155 4.76 -1.86 9.82
CA LEU A 155 5.04 -2.86 8.79
C LEU A 155 5.45 -4.20 9.39
N SER A 156 6.22 -4.18 10.48
CA SER A 156 6.58 -5.39 11.22
C SER A 156 5.35 -6.11 11.81
N ASP A 157 4.47 -5.36 12.51
CA ASP A 157 3.20 -5.90 13.01
C ASP A 157 2.30 -6.43 11.88
N PHE A 158 2.27 -5.70 10.76
CA PHE A 158 1.48 -6.06 9.58
C PHE A 158 1.96 -7.38 8.95
N ILE A 159 3.28 -7.52 8.76
CA ILE A 159 3.88 -8.75 8.22
C ILE A 159 3.63 -9.93 9.16
N GLU A 160 3.78 -9.74 10.47
CA GLU A 160 3.52 -10.79 11.45
C GLU A 160 2.06 -11.23 11.47
N ALA A 161 1.13 -10.27 11.49
CA ALA A 161 -0.30 -10.55 11.40
C ALA A 161 -0.67 -11.27 10.09
N TYR A 162 0.00 -10.92 8.99
CA TYR A 162 -0.20 -11.59 7.70
C TYR A 162 0.35 -13.01 7.71
N ARG A 163 1.52 -13.24 8.32
CA ARG A 163 2.18 -14.55 8.44
C ARG A 163 1.38 -15.51 9.33
N GLN A 164 0.81 -15.02 10.43
CA GLN A 164 -0.01 -15.84 11.35
C GLN A 164 -1.32 -16.32 10.71
N ARG A 165 -1.70 -15.75 9.58
CA ARG A 165 -2.79 -16.28 8.78
C ARG A 165 -2.28 -17.49 8.01
N ASP A 166 -2.62 -18.67 8.49
CA ASP A 166 -2.27 -19.95 7.83
C ASP A 166 -3.08 -20.12 6.53
N TYR A 167 -2.63 -19.41 5.47
CA TYR A 167 -3.35 -19.38 4.21
C TYR A 167 -3.00 -20.56 3.33
N HIS A 168 -3.94 -21.44 3.13
CA HIS A 168 -3.90 -22.37 2.00
C HIS A 168 -3.65 -21.55 0.69
N PRO A 169 -2.64 -21.89 -0.14
CA PRO A 169 -2.25 -21.07 -1.30
C PRO A 169 -3.41 -20.71 -2.24
N LEU A 170 -4.31 -21.68 -2.48
CA LEU A 170 -5.51 -21.44 -3.29
C LEU A 170 -6.46 -20.42 -2.65
N VAL A 171 -6.60 -20.45 -1.33
CA VAL A 171 -7.48 -19.51 -0.60
C VAL A 171 -6.88 -18.10 -0.66
N ARG A 172 -5.56 -17.97 -0.55
CA ARG A 172 -4.87 -16.70 -0.73
C ARG A 172 -5.12 -16.14 -2.12
N GLN A 173 -4.86 -16.91 -3.17
CA GLN A 173 -5.10 -16.49 -4.56
C GLN A 173 -6.56 -16.09 -4.79
N ALA A 174 -7.52 -16.82 -4.19
CA ALA A 174 -8.93 -16.46 -4.29
C ALA A 174 -9.25 -15.12 -3.61
N LYS A 175 -8.65 -14.85 -2.45
CA LYS A 175 -8.81 -13.56 -1.75
C LYS A 175 -8.19 -12.41 -2.53
N ASP A 176 -6.99 -12.60 -3.07
CA ASP A 176 -6.29 -11.60 -3.88
C ASP A 176 -7.13 -11.21 -5.10
N TYR A 177 -7.68 -12.22 -5.80
CA TYR A 177 -8.59 -11.98 -6.92
C TYR A 177 -9.83 -11.18 -6.49
N VAL A 178 -10.45 -11.55 -5.36
CA VAL A 178 -11.62 -10.82 -4.84
C VAL A 178 -11.30 -9.36 -4.55
N TYR A 179 -10.14 -9.06 -3.96
CA TYR A 179 -9.73 -7.68 -3.68
C TYR A 179 -9.45 -6.88 -4.96
N GLN A 180 -8.77 -7.46 -5.93
CA GLN A 180 -8.45 -6.81 -7.21
C GLN A 180 -9.70 -6.52 -8.04
N HIS A 181 -10.69 -7.45 -8.01
CA HIS A 181 -11.91 -7.37 -8.82
C HIS A 181 -13.17 -7.00 -8.01
N ALA A 182 -13.01 -6.44 -6.79
CA ALA A 182 -14.16 -6.07 -5.95
C ALA A 182 -15.14 -5.10 -6.65
N HIS A 183 -14.63 -4.31 -7.58
CA HIS A 183 -15.36 -3.33 -8.38
C HIS A 183 -15.99 -3.89 -9.66
N GLU A 184 -15.79 -5.16 -9.97
CA GLU A 184 -16.32 -5.81 -11.16
C GLU A 184 -17.31 -6.93 -10.80
N PRO A 185 -18.36 -7.12 -11.60
CA PRO A 185 -19.23 -8.29 -11.41
C PRO A 185 -18.51 -9.55 -11.88
N PHE A 186 -18.18 -10.45 -10.98
CA PHE A 186 -17.69 -11.79 -11.30
C PHE A 186 -18.43 -12.86 -10.50
N THR A 187 -18.37 -14.09 -11.00
CA THR A 187 -18.95 -15.28 -10.38
C THR A 187 -17.87 -16.18 -9.79
N VAL A 188 -18.25 -17.03 -8.82
CA VAL A 188 -17.34 -18.05 -8.27
C VAL A 188 -16.82 -19.00 -9.38
N ALA A 189 -17.63 -19.24 -10.42
CA ALA A 189 -17.21 -20.08 -11.54
C ALA A 189 -16.09 -19.40 -12.38
N GLN A 190 -16.19 -18.11 -12.61
CA GLN A 190 -15.15 -17.34 -13.30
C GLN A 190 -13.86 -17.31 -12.48
N LEU A 191 -13.96 -17.05 -11.18
CA LEU A 191 -12.81 -17.10 -10.27
C LEU A 191 -12.14 -18.49 -10.26
N ALA A 192 -12.92 -19.57 -10.20
CA ALA A 192 -12.40 -20.93 -10.24
C ALA A 192 -11.67 -21.23 -11.56
N LYS A 193 -12.22 -20.75 -12.70
CA LYS A 193 -11.59 -20.85 -14.01
C LYS A 193 -10.26 -20.11 -14.06
N GLU A 194 -10.20 -18.90 -13.52
CA GLU A 194 -8.98 -18.08 -13.45
C GLU A 194 -7.87 -18.75 -12.64
N LEU A 195 -8.26 -19.39 -11.55
CA LEU A 195 -7.33 -20.15 -10.68
C LEU A 195 -7.05 -21.58 -11.20
N ASN A 196 -7.56 -21.96 -12.38
CA ASN A 196 -7.38 -23.28 -12.99
C ASN A 196 -7.82 -24.46 -12.08
N VAL A 197 -8.92 -24.28 -11.35
CA VAL A 197 -9.50 -25.32 -10.47
C VAL A 197 -11.00 -25.48 -10.71
N SER A 198 -11.58 -26.58 -10.23
CA SER A 198 -13.05 -26.74 -10.25
C SER A 198 -13.70 -25.81 -9.22
N ARG A 199 -14.93 -25.34 -9.53
CA ARG A 199 -15.73 -24.49 -8.62
C ARG A 199 -15.99 -25.18 -7.29
N GLU A 200 -16.24 -26.47 -7.32
CA GLU A 200 -16.54 -27.30 -6.17
C GLU A 200 -15.32 -27.43 -5.25
N TYR A 201 -14.15 -27.67 -5.84
CA TYR A 201 -12.89 -27.74 -5.11
C TYR A 201 -12.55 -26.40 -4.47
N LEU A 202 -12.61 -25.30 -5.20
CA LEU A 202 -12.38 -23.96 -4.67
C LEU A 202 -13.33 -23.63 -3.52
N SER A 203 -14.63 -23.84 -3.71
CA SER A 203 -15.65 -23.52 -2.71
C SER A 203 -15.49 -24.33 -1.43
N ARG A 204 -15.18 -25.61 -1.54
CA ARG A 204 -14.95 -26.51 -0.41
C ARG A 204 -13.69 -26.13 0.35
N THR A 205 -12.57 -25.94 -0.37
CA THR A 205 -11.29 -25.58 0.22
C THR A 205 -11.39 -24.22 0.93
N PHE A 206 -12.00 -23.23 0.27
CA PHE A 206 -12.19 -21.91 0.86
C PHE A 206 -13.00 -21.98 2.16
N LYS A 207 -14.14 -22.71 2.14
CA LYS A 207 -14.99 -22.87 3.32
C LYS A 207 -14.29 -23.64 4.45
N SER A 208 -13.48 -24.64 4.11
CA SER A 208 -12.72 -25.42 5.09
C SER A 208 -11.67 -24.57 5.82
N VAL A 209 -11.02 -23.65 5.11
CA VAL A 209 -9.94 -22.80 5.65
C VAL A 209 -10.50 -21.56 6.35
N GLU A 210 -11.48 -20.88 5.73
CA GLU A 210 -11.99 -19.59 6.22
C GLU A 210 -13.22 -19.72 7.11
N GLY A 211 -13.83 -20.91 7.21
CA GLY A 211 -15.05 -21.13 7.98
C GLY A 211 -16.31 -20.54 7.32
N VAL A 212 -16.18 -19.69 6.32
CA VAL A 212 -17.28 -19.04 5.59
C VAL A 212 -17.28 -19.42 4.12
N SER A 213 -18.44 -19.34 3.45
CA SER A 213 -18.49 -19.63 2.02
C SER A 213 -17.79 -18.51 1.22
N LEU A 214 -17.16 -18.87 0.09
CA LEU A 214 -16.52 -17.91 -0.80
C LEU A 214 -17.50 -16.81 -1.30
N SER A 215 -18.78 -17.18 -1.54
CA SER A 215 -19.80 -16.18 -1.92
C SER A 215 -20.13 -15.21 -0.77
N ALA A 216 -20.10 -15.66 0.48
CA ALA A 216 -20.28 -14.79 1.64
C ALA A 216 -19.07 -13.85 1.80
N PHE A 217 -17.86 -14.37 1.60
CA PHE A 217 -16.64 -13.58 1.63
C PHE A 217 -16.64 -12.48 0.55
N ILE A 218 -16.96 -12.83 -0.71
CA ILE A 218 -17.09 -11.85 -1.82
C ILE A 218 -18.09 -10.75 -1.46
N ARG A 219 -19.23 -11.13 -0.91
CA ARG A 219 -20.27 -10.17 -0.47
C ARG A 219 -19.75 -9.26 0.63
N SER A 220 -19.08 -9.81 1.65
CA SER A 220 -18.50 -9.03 2.74
C SER A 220 -17.45 -8.03 2.24
N SER A 221 -16.54 -8.46 1.40
CA SER A 221 -15.53 -7.59 0.79
C SER A 221 -16.14 -6.43 -0.01
N ARG A 222 -17.22 -6.70 -0.77
CA ARG A 222 -17.96 -5.64 -1.48
C ARG A 222 -18.64 -4.65 -0.53
N ILE A 223 -19.19 -5.12 0.59
CA ILE A 223 -19.80 -4.22 1.59
C ILE A 223 -18.73 -3.38 2.29
N GLU A 224 -17.57 -3.94 2.62
CA GLU A 224 -16.43 -3.17 3.16
C GLU A 224 -15.97 -2.08 2.20
N THR A 225 -15.88 -2.40 0.90
CA THR A 225 -15.58 -1.40 -0.13
C THR A 225 -16.68 -0.34 -0.23
N ALA A 226 -17.96 -0.76 -0.11
CA ALA A 226 -19.09 0.17 -0.08
C ALA A 226 -19.01 1.15 1.10
N GLN A 227 -18.61 0.67 2.29
CA GLN A 227 -18.43 1.53 3.46
C GLN A 227 -17.40 2.62 3.21
N LYS A 228 -16.27 2.27 2.56
CA LYS A 228 -15.24 3.24 2.18
C LYS A 228 -15.76 4.25 1.15
N LEU A 229 -16.44 3.79 0.11
CA LEU A 229 -17.02 4.66 -0.91
C LEU A 229 -18.09 5.59 -0.35
N LEU A 230 -18.94 5.11 0.56
CA LEU A 230 -19.94 5.93 1.23
C LEU A 230 -19.32 7.01 2.14
N ARG A 231 -18.18 6.74 2.73
CA ARG A 231 -17.47 7.66 3.63
C ARG A 231 -16.60 8.68 2.89
N TYR A 232 -15.95 8.26 1.80
CA TYR A 232 -14.88 9.02 1.19
C TYR A 232 -15.15 9.46 -0.25
N SER A 233 -16.36 9.23 -0.79
CA SER A 233 -16.74 9.69 -2.13
C SER A 233 -18.16 10.22 -2.17
N ASP A 234 -18.42 11.11 -3.17
CA ASP A 234 -19.74 11.70 -3.42
C ASP A 234 -20.63 10.83 -4.32
N ARG A 235 -20.18 9.60 -4.65
CA ARG A 235 -20.97 8.70 -5.50
C ARG A 235 -22.32 8.38 -4.87
N SER A 236 -23.37 8.40 -5.65
CA SER A 236 -24.72 8.02 -5.20
C SER A 236 -24.78 6.54 -4.80
N VAL A 237 -25.73 6.18 -3.94
CA VAL A 237 -25.97 4.79 -3.52
C VAL A 237 -26.21 3.87 -4.72
N LEU A 238 -26.88 4.41 -5.78
CA LEU A 238 -27.09 3.67 -7.02
C LEU A 238 -25.80 3.40 -7.78
N GLU A 239 -24.93 4.41 -7.91
CA GLU A 239 -23.62 4.26 -8.56
C GLU A 239 -22.74 3.27 -7.82
N ILE A 240 -22.69 3.33 -6.48
CA ILE A 240 -21.95 2.39 -5.66
C ILE A 240 -22.48 0.96 -5.85
N SER A 241 -23.80 0.77 -5.86
CA SER A 241 -24.40 -0.54 -6.05
C SER A 241 -24.03 -1.18 -7.40
N ARG A 242 -24.04 -0.35 -8.46
CA ARG A 242 -23.64 -0.79 -9.82
C ARG A 242 -22.13 -1.09 -9.90
N TYR A 243 -21.32 -0.18 -9.37
CA TYR A 243 -19.87 -0.32 -9.32
C TYR A 243 -19.42 -1.60 -8.62
N LEU A 244 -20.11 -2.01 -7.55
CA LEU A 244 -19.80 -3.24 -6.81
C LEU A 244 -20.53 -4.49 -7.34
N GLY A 245 -21.14 -4.40 -8.52
CA GLY A 245 -21.74 -5.55 -9.21
C GLY A 245 -22.98 -6.13 -8.52
N PHE A 246 -23.76 -5.31 -7.79
CA PHE A 246 -25.06 -5.73 -7.28
C PHE A 246 -26.13 -5.64 -8.37
N SER A 247 -27.04 -6.61 -8.40
CA SER A 247 -28.10 -6.68 -9.41
C SER A 247 -29.10 -5.51 -9.32
N SER A 248 -29.25 -4.92 -8.14
CA SER A 248 -30.09 -3.74 -7.91
C SER A 248 -29.67 -2.97 -6.67
N GLN A 249 -30.05 -1.68 -6.59
CA GLN A 249 -29.83 -0.87 -5.40
C GLN A 249 -30.55 -1.45 -4.17
N SER A 250 -31.73 -2.04 -4.34
CA SER A 250 -32.49 -2.67 -3.25
C SER A 250 -31.74 -3.89 -2.70
N HIS A 251 -31.22 -4.75 -3.57
CA HIS A 251 -30.39 -5.90 -3.18
C HIS A 251 -29.13 -5.45 -2.42
N PHE A 252 -28.44 -4.42 -2.93
CA PHE A 252 -27.30 -3.80 -2.26
C PHE A 252 -27.68 -3.26 -0.88
N SER A 253 -28.74 -2.47 -0.78
CA SER A 253 -29.16 -1.84 0.47
C SER A 253 -29.55 -2.89 1.53
N SER A 254 -30.21 -3.96 1.12
CA SER A 254 -30.54 -5.09 2.00
C SER A 254 -29.30 -5.82 2.50
N ALA A 255 -28.35 -6.13 1.61
CA ALA A 255 -27.07 -6.76 1.96
C ALA A 255 -26.23 -5.87 2.87
N PHE A 256 -26.16 -4.58 2.58
CA PHE A 256 -25.43 -3.60 3.37
C PHE A 256 -26.03 -3.50 4.79
N ARG A 257 -27.36 -3.35 4.90
CA ARG A 257 -28.03 -3.26 6.19
C ARG A 257 -27.87 -4.56 7.01
N SER A 258 -27.96 -5.72 6.36
CA SER A 258 -27.76 -7.01 7.02
C SER A 258 -26.38 -7.14 7.66
N GLN A 259 -25.33 -6.56 7.05
CA GLN A 259 -23.96 -6.67 7.53
C GLN A 259 -23.56 -5.52 8.47
N THR A 260 -24.09 -4.31 8.28
CA THR A 260 -23.67 -3.10 9.02
C THR A 260 -24.70 -2.65 10.06
N GLY A 261 -25.92 -3.20 10.03
CA GLY A 261 -27.05 -2.77 10.85
C GLY A 261 -27.72 -1.48 10.37
N ARG A 262 -27.22 -0.83 9.34
CA ARG A 262 -27.69 0.48 8.83
C ARG A 262 -27.91 0.45 7.32
N THR A 263 -28.79 1.30 6.82
CA THR A 263 -28.89 1.51 5.37
C THR A 263 -27.68 2.29 4.85
N PRO A 264 -27.32 2.19 3.55
CA PRO A 264 -26.24 2.98 2.97
C PRO A 264 -26.40 4.50 3.17
N GLN A 265 -27.63 5.01 3.09
CA GLN A 265 -27.92 6.44 3.30
C GLN A 265 -27.71 6.87 4.74
N GLU A 266 -28.20 6.10 5.72
CA GLU A 266 -27.95 6.34 7.15
C GLU A 266 -26.46 6.30 7.45
N TYR A 267 -25.75 5.30 6.92
CA TYR A 267 -24.30 5.15 7.10
C TYR A 267 -23.54 6.38 6.57
N ARG A 268 -23.87 6.88 5.38
CA ARG A 268 -23.26 8.09 4.82
C ARG A 268 -23.50 9.31 5.70
N ARG A 269 -24.74 9.56 6.12
CA ARG A 269 -25.09 10.72 6.94
C ARG A 269 -24.27 10.78 8.23
N ASP A 270 -24.06 9.67 8.89
CA ASP A 270 -23.30 9.61 10.15
C ASP A 270 -21.83 10.06 10.01
N PHE A 271 -21.29 10.08 8.79
CA PHE A 271 -19.92 10.54 8.49
C PHE A 271 -19.86 11.90 7.78
N SER A 272 -20.99 12.40 7.25
CA SER A 272 -21.06 13.73 6.64
C SER A 272 -21.29 14.85 7.67
N GLU A 273 -21.67 14.50 8.90
CA GLU A 273 -21.92 15.43 10.01
C GLU A 273 -20.70 15.57 10.95
N LYS A 274 -19.55 15.04 10.60
CA LYS A 274 -18.26 15.19 11.30
C LYS A 274 -17.25 15.91 10.42
#